data_8940988ce3554119f8042615bffb18f9
#
_entry.id   8940988ce3554119f8042615bffb18f9
#
_cell.length_a   1.000
_cell.length_b   1.000
_cell.length_c   1.000
_cell.angle_alpha   90.00
_cell.angle_beta   90.00
_cell.angle_gamma   90.00
#
_symmetry.space_group_name_H-M   'P 1'
#
loop_
_entity.id
_entity.type
_entity.pdbx_description
1 polymer ?
#
loop_
_entity_poly.entity_id
_entity_poly.type
_entity_poly.pdbx_seq_one_letter_code
_entity_poly.pdbx_strand_id
1 'polypeptide(L)'
;MRSTSLDPHHARLRVAVLAGLLSLATSDPRADPGRAAGLHFVDVGQGSALIVVAADACVLVDSGPAGAAEAVLAALAAHDIERVDLWVHTHLDADHLGGVARVLAGANGVPGDEDDLEVVEFWDRGLDDAPVTTTMNAYLLASAGRRRQVAAGAAWSTSDLEVQVVRGPSSAAEENERGIALRIDVSGVTVLAPGDLPAVALEAVAPAVGQVDVLWASHHGARSGISPALLDALAPAHVVVSAGIANPYCHPNAVSLAWLHDRRVTITGAAGLGPEGPCEPLAAVLAAEHAVIGGDLWIRATDI
;
A
#
# COMPACT_ATOMS: atom_id res chain seq x y z
N MET A 1 9.31 19.44 -85.81
CA MET A 1 9.89 20.49 -84.96
C MET A 1 9.44 20.28 -83.54
N ARG A 2 10.33 19.89 -82.65
CA ARG A 2 10.03 19.47 -81.29
C ARG A 2 10.37 20.63 -80.34
N SER A 3 9.39 21.09 -79.63
CA SER A 3 9.58 22.04 -78.55
C SER A 3 9.58 21.25 -77.19
N THR A 4 10.68 21.32 -76.52
CA THR A 4 10.86 20.76 -75.16
C THR A 4 10.58 21.85 -74.14
N SER A 5 9.53 21.70 -73.34
CA SER A 5 9.27 22.54 -72.17
C SER A 5 9.91 21.94 -70.91
N LEU A 6 10.72 22.72 -70.26
CA LEU A 6 11.35 22.42 -69.02
C LEU A 6 10.38 22.78 -67.87
N ASP A 7 10.12 21.84 -66.97
CA ASP A 7 9.30 21.99 -65.82
C ASP A 7 10.19 22.43 -64.61
N PRO A 8 9.88 23.52 -63.93
CA PRO A 8 10.66 23.94 -62.75
C PRO A 8 10.11 23.30 -61.44
N HIS A 9 10.83 22.34 -60.93
CA HIS A 9 10.59 21.78 -59.58
C HIS A 9 10.79 22.85 -58.52
N HIS A 10 9.70 23.31 -57.92
CA HIS A 10 9.70 24.07 -56.68
C HIS A 10 9.96 23.12 -55.49
N ALA A 11 11.19 23.07 -55.03
CA ALA A 11 11.57 22.49 -53.76
C ALA A 11 11.04 23.39 -52.64
N ARG A 12 9.92 23.00 -52.01
CA ARG A 12 9.45 23.63 -50.78
C ARG A 12 10.23 23.05 -49.59
N LEU A 13 11.16 23.82 -49.07
CA LEU A 13 11.86 23.60 -47.85
C LEU A 13 10.83 23.69 -46.67
N ARG A 14 10.44 22.56 -46.08
CA ARG A 14 9.65 22.53 -44.86
C ARG A 14 10.62 22.74 -43.71
N VAL A 15 10.62 23.94 -43.15
CA VAL A 15 11.22 24.23 -41.83
C VAL A 15 10.32 23.63 -40.77
N ALA A 16 10.74 22.51 -40.18
CA ALA A 16 10.12 21.95 -39.00
C ALA A 16 10.57 22.80 -37.79
N VAL A 17 9.70 23.65 -37.29
CA VAL A 17 9.88 24.33 -36.03
C VAL A 17 9.63 23.28 -34.95
N LEU A 18 10.70 22.73 -34.37
CA LEU A 18 10.65 21.91 -33.15
C LEU A 18 10.40 22.89 -31.99
N ALA A 19 9.14 23.07 -31.62
CA ALA A 19 8.80 23.73 -30.38
C ALA A 19 9.13 22.76 -29.23
N GLY A 20 10.35 22.85 -28.70
CA GLY A 20 10.72 22.22 -27.46
C GLY A 20 9.91 22.85 -26.33
N LEU A 21 8.85 22.17 -25.90
CA LEU A 21 8.23 22.42 -24.62
C LEU A 21 9.25 22.03 -23.54
N LEU A 22 10.05 22.99 -23.10
CA LEU A 22 10.75 22.90 -21.82
C LEU A 22 9.64 22.91 -20.77
N SER A 23 9.20 21.73 -20.34
CA SER A 23 8.47 21.59 -19.08
C SER A 23 9.43 22.00 -17.98
N LEU A 24 9.31 23.23 -17.50
CA LEU A 24 9.87 23.62 -16.22
C LEU A 24 9.09 22.81 -15.20
N ALA A 25 9.63 21.66 -14.81
CA ALA A 25 9.19 20.95 -13.62
C ALA A 25 9.37 21.96 -12.47
N THR A 26 8.27 22.60 -12.05
CA THR A 26 8.24 23.33 -10.81
C THR A 26 8.42 22.29 -9.72
N SER A 27 9.60 22.24 -9.11
CA SER A 27 9.82 21.41 -7.92
C SER A 27 8.75 21.81 -6.90
N ASP A 28 8.03 20.82 -6.37
CA ASP A 28 7.11 21.08 -5.25
C ASP A 28 7.97 21.70 -4.13
N PRO A 29 7.60 22.90 -3.63
CA PRO A 29 8.39 23.57 -2.59
C PRO A 29 8.43 22.76 -1.28
N ARG A 30 7.67 21.69 -1.19
CA ARG A 30 7.63 20.75 -0.05
C ARG A 30 8.53 19.53 -0.24
N ALA A 31 9.06 19.32 -1.46
CA ALA A 31 9.95 18.20 -1.70
C ALA A 31 11.22 18.34 -0.86
N ASP A 32 11.47 17.35 -0.02
CA ASP A 32 12.73 17.21 0.70
C ASP A 32 13.61 16.16 0.00
N PRO A 33 14.56 16.58 -0.86
CA PRO A 33 15.40 15.65 -1.59
C PRO A 33 16.35 14.86 -0.66
N GLY A 34 16.43 15.19 0.63
CA GLY A 34 17.16 14.45 1.65
C GLY A 34 16.33 13.37 2.32
N ARG A 35 14.99 13.38 2.14
CA ARG A 35 14.11 12.38 2.73
C ARG A 35 14.32 11.02 2.04
N ALA A 36 14.63 10.00 2.85
CA ALA A 36 14.78 8.65 2.33
C ALA A 36 13.41 8.11 1.85
N ALA A 37 13.34 7.71 0.58
CA ALA A 37 12.15 7.06 0.04
C ALA A 37 12.08 5.59 0.45
N GLY A 38 10.86 5.07 0.67
CA GLY A 38 10.68 3.66 1.00
C GLY A 38 9.30 3.30 1.56
N LEU A 39 9.23 2.11 2.13
CA LEU A 39 8.03 1.46 2.66
C LEU A 39 8.21 1.22 4.16
N HIS A 40 7.34 1.78 5.00
CA HIS A 40 7.34 1.55 6.44
C HIS A 40 6.10 0.73 6.84
N PHE A 41 6.28 -0.55 7.04
CA PHE A 41 5.25 -1.44 7.58
C PHE A 41 5.23 -1.29 9.09
N VAL A 42 4.15 -0.73 9.61
CA VAL A 42 4.00 -0.41 11.04
C VAL A 42 3.55 -1.65 11.81
N ASP A 43 4.16 -1.91 12.95
CA ASP A 43 3.67 -2.93 13.89
C ASP A 43 2.43 -2.42 14.63
N VAL A 44 1.29 -2.73 14.06
CA VAL A 44 -0.02 -2.40 14.63
C VAL A 44 -0.64 -3.57 15.42
N GLY A 45 0.15 -4.62 15.70
CA GLY A 45 -0.36 -5.90 16.19
C GLY A 45 -1.14 -6.64 15.12
N GLN A 46 -2.34 -7.17 15.45
CA GLN A 46 -3.20 -7.78 14.45
C GLN A 46 -3.93 -6.70 13.68
N GLY A 47 -3.55 -6.51 12.41
CA GLY A 47 -4.06 -5.47 11.52
C GLY A 47 -3.00 -5.00 10.52
N SER A 48 -3.32 -3.96 9.79
CA SER A 48 -2.48 -3.47 8.69
C SER A 48 -2.31 -1.96 8.71
N ALA A 49 -1.07 -1.47 8.60
CA ALA A 49 -0.75 -0.08 8.29
C ALA A 49 0.59 -0.01 7.56
N LEU A 50 0.63 0.71 6.44
CA LEU A 50 1.82 0.94 5.63
C LEU A 50 1.94 2.43 5.32
N ILE A 51 3.08 3.03 5.66
CA ILE A 51 3.44 4.38 5.26
C ILE A 51 4.41 4.27 4.07
N VAL A 52 4.05 4.90 2.96
CA VAL A 52 4.90 5.01 1.78
C VAL A 52 5.46 6.42 1.73
N VAL A 53 6.77 6.54 1.83
CA VAL A 53 7.47 7.82 1.89
C VAL A 53 8.19 8.07 0.58
N ALA A 54 7.93 9.22 -0.03
CA ALA A 54 8.71 9.74 -1.15
C ALA A 54 9.28 11.12 -0.80
N ALA A 55 10.16 11.65 -1.62
CA ALA A 55 10.76 12.97 -1.39
C ALA A 55 9.71 14.09 -1.38
N ASP A 56 8.66 13.93 -2.17
CA ASP A 56 7.64 14.96 -2.43
C ASP A 56 6.22 14.57 -1.93
N ALA A 57 6.06 13.36 -1.38
CA ALA A 57 4.73 12.89 -0.95
C ALA A 57 4.78 11.81 0.13
N CYS A 58 3.65 11.65 0.82
CA CYS A 58 3.38 10.55 1.72
C CYS A 58 2.03 9.90 1.39
N VAL A 59 2.03 8.58 1.28
CA VAL A 59 0.80 7.78 1.17
C VAL A 59 0.69 6.87 2.38
N LEU A 60 -0.50 6.80 2.96
CA LEU A 60 -0.83 5.86 4.03
C LEU A 60 -1.81 4.82 3.49
N VAL A 61 -1.56 3.55 3.73
CA VAL A 61 -2.48 2.45 3.39
C VAL A 61 -2.90 1.78 4.68
N ASP A 62 -4.21 1.80 4.92
CA ASP A 62 -4.84 1.35 6.17
C ASP A 62 -4.36 2.12 7.42
N SER A 63 -4.85 1.78 8.59
CA SER A 63 -4.54 2.47 9.86
C SER A 63 -4.40 1.54 11.06
N GLY A 64 -4.51 0.24 10.83
CA GLY A 64 -4.57 -0.72 11.91
C GLY A 64 -5.85 -0.63 12.77
N PRO A 65 -5.93 -1.42 13.83
CA PRO A 65 -7.01 -1.33 14.81
C PRO A 65 -6.93 -0.03 15.63
N ALA A 66 -8.03 0.37 16.22
CA ALA A 66 -8.11 1.61 17.00
C ALA A 66 -7.03 1.74 18.11
N GLY A 67 -6.65 0.61 18.70
CA GLY A 67 -5.62 0.58 19.76
C GLY A 67 -4.19 0.77 19.29
N ALA A 68 -3.95 0.74 17.96
CA ALA A 68 -2.61 0.86 17.37
C ALA A 68 -2.31 2.25 16.78
N ALA A 69 -3.22 3.20 16.90
CA ALA A 69 -3.07 4.52 16.29
C ALA A 69 -1.80 5.26 16.76
N GLU A 70 -1.36 5.05 18.00
CA GLU A 70 -0.12 5.64 18.54
C GLU A 70 1.12 5.12 17.80
N ALA A 71 1.13 3.84 17.39
CA ALA A 71 2.22 3.28 16.60
C ALA A 71 2.28 3.95 15.21
N VAL A 72 1.13 4.16 14.58
CA VAL A 72 1.07 4.87 13.28
C VAL A 72 1.55 6.31 13.42
N LEU A 73 1.12 7.02 14.46
CA LEU A 73 1.58 8.40 14.73
C LEU A 73 3.09 8.47 15.01
N ALA A 74 3.63 7.53 15.78
CA ALA A 74 5.06 7.45 16.04
C ALA A 74 5.86 7.17 14.76
N ALA A 75 5.34 6.31 13.88
CA ALA A 75 5.95 6.00 12.61
C ALA A 75 5.91 7.20 11.65
N LEU A 76 4.81 7.95 11.59
CA LEU A 76 4.73 9.21 10.82
C LEU A 76 5.75 10.23 11.33
N ALA A 77 5.82 10.42 12.66
CA ALA A 77 6.77 11.34 13.29
C ALA A 77 8.23 10.93 13.05
N ALA A 78 8.54 9.63 12.97
CA ALA A 78 9.89 9.14 12.66
C ALA A 78 10.38 9.53 11.25
N HIS A 79 9.47 9.92 10.37
CA HIS A 79 9.74 10.41 9.02
C HIS A 79 9.44 11.90 8.86
N ASP A 80 9.21 12.64 9.95
CA ASP A 80 8.83 14.07 9.92
C ASP A 80 7.61 14.33 9.00
N ILE A 81 6.59 13.46 9.07
CA ILE A 81 5.37 13.56 8.26
C ILE A 81 4.27 14.21 9.08
N GLU A 82 3.88 15.42 8.67
CA GLU A 82 2.76 16.20 9.22
C GLU A 82 1.55 16.20 8.26
N ARG A 83 1.73 15.66 7.05
CA ARG A 83 0.72 15.61 6.01
C ARG A 83 0.78 14.31 5.23
N VAL A 84 -0.39 13.72 4.98
CA VAL A 84 -0.61 12.58 4.09
C VAL A 84 -1.33 13.06 2.84
N ASP A 85 -0.73 12.85 1.67
CA ASP A 85 -1.29 13.30 0.39
C ASP A 85 -2.41 12.38 -0.07
N LEU A 86 -2.29 11.09 0.21
CA LEU A 86 -3.31 10.10 -0.07
C LEU A 86 -3.38 9.05 1.06
N TRP A 87 -4.58 8.84 1.61
CA TRP A 87 -4.83 7.75 2.55
C TRP A 87 -5.80 6.74 1.95
N VAL A 88 -5.33 5.53 1.72
CA VAL A 88 -6.12 4.46 1.12
C VAL A 88 -6.55 3.47 2.19
N HIS A 89 -7.84 3.16 2.26
CA HIS A 89 -8.36 2.04 3.03
C HIS A 89 -8.71 0.89 2.09
N THR A 90 -8.02 -0.24 2.25
CA THR A 90 -8.17 -1.39 1.37
C THR A 90 -9.56 -2.00 1.46
N HIS A 91 -10.13 -2.07 2.67
CA HIS A 91 -11.49 -2.49 2.98
C HIS A 91 -11.94 -1.90 4.33
N LEU A 92 -13.12 -2.28 4.83
CA LEU A 92 -13.75 -1.56 5.93
C LEU A 92 -13.72 -2.31 7.27
N ASP A 93 -12.91 -3.36 7.41
CA ASP A 93 -12.75 -4.08 8.67
C ASP A 93 -11.95 -3.26 9.69
N ALA A 94 -12.24 -3.49 10.97
CA ALA A 94 -11.76 -2.65 12.05
C ALA A 94 -10.25 -2.70 12.27
N ASP A 95 -9.59 -3.77 11.88
CA ASP A 95 -8.13 -3.94 11.96
C ASP A 95 -7.37 -3.28 10.79
N HIS A 96 -8.09 -2.67 9.85
CA HIS A 96 -7.58 -1.83 8.78
C HIS A 96 -8.02 -0.37 8.91
N LEU A 97 -9.26 -0.13 9.33
CA LEU A 97 -9.89 1.19 9.40
C LEU A 97 -9.89 1.79 10.81
N GLY A 98 -9.61 0.97 11.84
CA GLY A 98 -9.88 1.30 13.23
C GLY A 98 -9.15 2.50 13.78
N GLY A 99 -7.92 2.73 13.35
CA GLY A 99 -7.05 3.80 13.83
C GLY A 99 -7.36 5.19 13.28
N VAL A 100 -8.13 5.29 12.18
CA VAL A 100 -8.27 6.51 11.39
C VAL A 100 -8.61 7.77 12.20
N ALA A 101 -9.60 7.69 13.07
CA ALA A 101 -10.06 8.87 13.81
C ALA A 101 -9.02 9.36 14.82
N ARG A 102 -8.30 8.42 15.48
CA ARG A 102 -7.28 8.77 16.47
C ARG A 102 -6.01 9.27 15.79
N VAL A 103 -5.62 8.68 14.66
CA VAL A 103 -4.47 9.13 13.88
C VAL A 103 -4.71 10.55 13.34
N LEU A 104 -5.91 10.84 12.84
CA LEU A 104 -6.26 12.19 12.38
C LEU A 104 -6.20 13.24 13.48
N ALA A 105 -6.58 12.88 14.72
CA ALA A 105 -6.53 13.80 15.85
C ALA A 105 -5.09 14.13 16.33
N GLY A 106 -4.08 13.73 15.57
CA GLY A 106 -2.69 14.11 15.80
C GLY A 106 -2.11 13.65 17.13
N ALA A 107 -1.01 14.26 17.55
CA ALA A 107 -0.26 13.82 18.72
C ALA A 107 -1.04 13.98 20.04
N ASN A 108 -1.82 15.06 20.20
CA ASN A 108 -2.56 15.35 21.41
C ASN A 108 -3.92 14.63 21.51
N GLY A 109 -4.42 14.05 20.41
CA GLY A 109 -5.67 13.31 20.35
C GLY A 109 -6.93 14.17 20.45
N VAL A 110 -6.83 15.47 20.21
CA VAL A 110 -7.95 16.43 20.25
C VAL A 110 -8.35 16.80 18.82
N PRO A 111 -9.47 16.27 18.30
CA PRO A 111 -9.85 16.52 16.93
C PRO A 111 -10.20 17.99 16.69
N GLY A 112 -9.78 18.55 15.56
CA GLY A 112 -10.16 19.87 15.09
C GLY A 112 -9.25 21.01 15.55
N ASP A 113 -8.02 20.70 15.94
CA ASP A 113 -7.02 21.68 16.31
C ASP A 113 -5.78 21.68 15.39
N GLU A 114 -4.74 22.44 15.77
CA GLU A 114 -3.53 22.62 14.96
C GLU A 114 -2.61 21.38 14.92
N ASP A 115 -2.82 20.41 15.80
CA ASP A 115 -2.07 19.15 15.84
C ASP A 115 -2.69 18.07 14.94
N ASP A 116 -3.86 18.32 14.32
CA ASP A 116 -4.52 17.37 13.44
C ASP A 116 -3.61 17.01 12.24
N LEU A 117 -3.49 15.72 11.96
CA LEU A 117 -2.80 15.27 10.75
C LEU A 117 -3.54 15.76 9.50
N GLU A 118 -2.85 16.55 8.68
CA GLU A 118 -3.41 16.96 7.39
C GLU A 118 -3.51 15.75 6.45
N VAL A 119 -4.69 15.46 5.92
CA VAL A 119 -4.91 14.47 4.87
C VAL A 119 -5.62 15.11 3.69
N VAL A 120 -5.06 14.98 2.49
CA VAL A 120 -5.61 15.65 1.31
C VAL A 120 -6.76 14.87 0.70
N GLU A 121 -6.59 13.57 0.48
CA GLU A 121 -7.57 12.71 -0.17
C GLU A 121 -7.63 11.34 0.52
N PHE A 122 -8.85 10.78 0.61
CA PHE A 122 -9.09 9.41 1.07
C PHE A 122 -9.64 8.57 -0.08
N TRP A 123 -9.06 7.37 -0.26
CA TRP A 123 -9.58 6.37 -1.17
C TRP A 123 -10.11 5.16 -0.42
N ASP A 124 -11.22 4.60 -0.90
CA ASP A 124 -11.76 3.34 -0.40
C ASP A 124 -12.56 2.58 -1.46
N ARG A 125 -13.01 1.39 -1.10
CA ARG A 125 -13.81 0.48 -1.93
C ARG A 125 -15.25 0.94 -2.21
N GLY A 126 -15.72 2.01 -1.58
CA GLY A 126 -17.12 2.43 -1.59
C GLY A 126 -17.86 2.03 -0.31
N LEU A 127 -19.09 2.53 -0.21
CA LEU A 127 -19.93 2.36 0.99
C LEU A 127 -21.06 1.37 0.81
N ASP A 128 -21.16 0.73 -0.36
CA ASP A 128 -22.19 -0.26 -0.59
C ASP A 128 -22.03 -1.40 0.43
N ASP A 129 -23.11 -1.66 1.17
CA ASP A 129 -23.15 -2.62 2.29
C ASP A 129 -22.10 -2.36 3.40
N ALA A 130 -21.68 -1.10 3.57
CA ALA A 130 -20.75 -0.74 4.64
C ALA A 130 -21.34 -1.07 6.03
N PRO A 131 -20.53 -1.60 6.95
CA PRO A 131 -21.04 -1.95 8.27
C PRO A 131 -21.41 -0.68 9.07
N VAL A 132 -22.51 -0.73 9.81
CA VAL A 132 -22.90 0.36 10.71
C VAL A 132 -22.21 0.16 12.06
N THR A 133 -21.01 0.67 12.17
CA THR A 133 -20.18 0.57 13.39
C THR A 133 -19.71 1.94 13.86
N THR A 134 -19.25 2.03 15.10
CA THR A 134 -18.62 3.25 15.63
C THR A 134 -17.38 3.62 14.79
N THR A 135 -16.56 2.64 14.40
CA THR A 135 -15.37 2.81 13.57
C THR A 135 -15.75 3.41 12.21
N MET A 136 -16.77 2.84 11.54
CA MET A 136 -17.22 3.34 10.25
C MET A 136 -17.76 4.77 10.34
N ASN A 137 -18.55 5.07 11.36
CA ASN A 137 -19.04 6.44 11.58
C ASN A 137 -17.89 7.43 11.83
N ALA A 138 -16.87 7.03 12.58
CA ALA A 138 -15.69 7.86 12.82
C ALA A 138 -14.92 8.12 11.51
N TYR A 139 -14.73 7.09 10.68
CA TYR A 139 -14.14 7.23 9.35
C TYR A 139 -14.90 8.20 8.45
N LEU A 140 -16.23 8.06 8.38
CA LEU A 140 -17.07 8.92 7.55
C LEU A 140 -17.00 10.40 7.97
N LEU A 141 -16.94 10.66 9.28
CA LEU A 141 -16.75 12.01 9.79
C LEU A 141 -15.38 12.56 9.44
N ALA A 142 -14.35 11.76 9.67
CA ALA A 142 -12.97 12.12 9.46
C ALA A 142 -12.64 12.38 7.98
N SER A 143 -13.21 11.60 7.06
CA SER A 143 -12.98 11.68 5.61
C SER A 143 -13.95 12.59 4.87
N ALA A 144 -14.87 13.25 5.58
CA ALA A 144 -15.94 14.05 4.98
C ALA A 144 -15.39 15.12 4.01
N GLY A 145 -15.94 15.15 2.80
CA GLY A 145 -15.54 16.09 1.74
C GLY A 145 -14.22 15.78 1.04
N ARG A 146 -13.44 14.81 1.52
CA ARG A 146 -12.13 14.40 0.96
C ARG A 146 -12.11 12.93 0.50
N ARG A 147 -13.22 12.24 0.66
CA ARG A 147 -13.38 10.82 0.37
C ARG A 147 -13.73 10.58 -1.09
N ARG A 148 -13.08 9.58 -1.69
CA ARG A 148 -13.35 9.09 -3.04
C ARG A 148 -13.43 7.56 -3.06
N GLN A 149 -14.54 7.03 -3.57
CA GLN A 149 -14.62 5.64 -3.98
C GLN A 149 -13.79 5.43 -5.24
N VAL A 150 -12.97 4.37 -5.25
CA VAL A 150 -12.11 4.05 -6.39
C VAL A 150 -12.48 2.72 -7.05
N ALA A 151 -12.08 2.56 -8.30
CA ALA A 151 -12.26 1.35 -9.10
C ALA A 151 -10.92 0.91 -9.68
N ALA A 152 -10.87 -0.31 -10.22
CA ALA A 152 -9.70 -0.81 -10.93
C ALA A 152 -9.26 0.17 -12.03
N GLY A 153 -7.97 0.44 -12.12
CA GLY A 153 -7.37 1.40 -13.04
C GLY A 153 -7.33 2.84 -12.51
N ALA A 154 -7.91 3.14 -11.32
CA ALA A 154 -7.67 4.42 -10.68
C ALA A 154 -6.18 4.52 -10.31
N ALA A 155 -5.59 5.69 -10.56
CA ALA A 155 -4.19 5.96 -10.27
C ALA A 155 -4.03 7.35 -9.64
N TRP A 156 -3.02 7.48 -8.79
CA TRP A 156 -2.53 8.70 -8.18
C TRP A 156 -1.00 8.68 -8.26
N SER A 157 -0.36 9.81 -8.55
CA SER A 157 1.10 9.82 -8.69
C SER A 157 1.71 11.20 -8.46
N THR A 158 2.98 11.18 -8.07
CA THR A 158 3.93 12.30 -8.11
C THR A 158 5.10 11.96 -9.05
N SER A 159 6.25 12.63 -8.89
CA SER A 159 7.45 12.31 -9.66
C SER A 159 8.07 10.97 -9.29
N ASP A 160 7.99 10.58 -8.00
CA ASP A 160 8.72 9.45 -7.42
C ASP A 160 7.82 8.41 -6.75
N LEU A 161 6.50 8.59 -6.84
CA LEU A 161 5.53 7.70 -6.21
C LEU A 161 4.30 7.54 -7.10
N GLU A 162 3.95 6.29 -7.39
CA GLU A 162 2.71 5.93 -8.08
C GLU A 162 1.91 4.93 -7.25
N VAL A 163 0.60 5.15 -7.13
CA VAL A 163 -0.37 4.25 -6.53
C VAL A 163 -1.41 3.90 -7.57
N GLN A 164 -1.53 2.63 -7.91
CA GLN A 164 -2.51 2.13 -8.86
C GLN A 164 -3.43 1.11 -8.20
N VAL A 165 -4.74 1.27 -8.37
CA VAL A 165 -5.74 0.27 -8.00
C VAL A 165 -5.74 -0.83 -9.07
N VAL A 166 -5.10 -1.96 -8.78
CA VAL A 166 -4.98 -3.10 -9.72
C VAL A 166 -6.17 -4.04 -9.64
N ARG A 167 -6.86 -4.05 -8.49
CA ARG A 167 -8.13 -4.74 -8.32
C ARG A 167 -9.11 -3.81 -7.61
N GLY A 168 -10.23 -3.52 -8.25
CA GLY A 168 -11.30 -2.68 -7.71
C GLY A 168 -12.23 -3.46 -6.77
N PRO A 169 -13.19 -2.77 -6.15
CA PRO A 169 -14.17 -3.38 -5.28
C PRO A 169 -15.05 -4.39 -6.02
N SER A 170 -15.64 -5.32 -5.28
CA SER A 170 -16.60 -6.29 -5.80
C SER A 170 -17.89 -6.27 -4.97
N SER A 171 -18.92 -6.93 -5.50
CA SER A 171 -20.20 -7.15 -4.80
C SER A 171 -20.24 -8.50 -4.06
N ALA A 172 -19.08 -9.00 -3.60
CA ALA A 172 -19.00 -10.23 -2.83
C ALA A 172 -19.76 -10.11 -1.49
N ALA A 173 -20.10 -11.24 -0.89
CA ALA A 173 -20.79 -11.24 0.40
C ALA A 173 -19.85 -10.86 1.56
N GLU A 174 -18.62 -11.37 1.50
CA GLU A 174 -17.64 -11.15 2.55
C GLU A 174 -16.89 -9.84 2.35
N GLU A 175 -16.62 -9.10 3.44
CA GLU A 175 -15.96 -7.81 3.41
C GLU A 175 -14.57 -7.88 2.77
N ASN A 176 -13.76 -8.88 3.14
CA ASN A 176 -12.43 -9.10 2.59
C ASN A 176 -12.43 -9.23 1.06
N GLU A 177 -13.44 -9.88 0.49
CA GLU A 177 -13.57 -10.04 -0.97
C GLU A 177 -14.04 -8.77 -1.68
N ARG A 178 -14.59 -7.79 -0.95
CA ARG A 178 -14.99 -6.48 -1.47
C ARG A 178 -13.84 -5.51 -1.59
N GLY A 179 -12.74 -5.78 -0.92
CA GLY A 179 -11.56 -4.92 -0.83
C GLY A 179 -10.94 -4.56 -2.18
N ILE A 180 -10.00 -3.66 -2.13
CA ILE A 180 -9.18 -3.23 -3.26
C ILE A 180 -7.75 -3.67 -3.07
N ALA A 181 -7.03 -3.90 -4.17
CA ALA A 181 -5.59 -4.14 -4.15
C ALA A 181 -4.86 -2.99 -4.86
N LEU A 182 -3.72 -2.61 -4.30
CA LEU A 182 -2.88 -1.55 -4.80
C LEU A 182 -1.54 -2.10 -5.27
N ARG A 183 -1.09 -1.67 -6.45
CA ARG A 183 0.32 -1.70 -6.82
C ARG A 183 0.89 -0.32 -6.56
N ILE A 184 1.94 -0.26 -5.78
CA ILE A 184 2.61 0.99 -5.42
C ILE A 184 4.05 0.89 -5.90
N ASP A 185 4.51 1.95 -6.56
CA ASP A 185 5.91 2.12 -6.95
C ASP A 185 6.44 3.38 -6.26
N VAL A 186 7.49 3.23 -5.46
CA VAL A 186 8.16 4.34 -4.80
C VAL A 186 9.64 4.30 -5.13
N SER A 187 10.10 5.28 -5.90
CA SER A 187 11.51 5.40 -6.32
C SER A 187 12.06 4.11 -6.96
N GLY A 188 11.23 3.39 -7.72
CA GLY A 188 11.58 2.15 -8.41
C GLY A 188 11.42 0.87 -7.59
N VAL A 189 10.99 0.94 -6.33
CA VAL A 189 10.63 -0.22 -5.52
C VAL A 189 9.13 -0.46 -5.61
N THR A 190 8.74 -1.66 -6.00
CA THR A 190 7.35 -2.03 -6.21
C THR A 190 6.81 -2.90 -5.08
N VAL A 191 5.62 -2.56 -4.58
CA VAL A 191 4.89 -3.38 -3.61
C VAL A 191 3.47 -3.66 -4.09
N LEU A 192 3.00 -4.89 -3.89
CA LEU A 192 1.58 -5.22 -3.94
C LEU A 192 1.03 -5.15 -2.51
N ALA A 193 0.05 -4.25 -2.29
CA ALA A 193 -0.72 -4.12 -1.06
C ALA A 193 -2.16 -4.59 -1.31
N PRO A 194 -2.47 -5.85 -1.02
CA PRO A 194 -3.72 -6.49 -1.44
C PRO A 194 -4.87 -6.37 -0.41
N GLY A 195 -4.65 -5.75 0.75
CA GLY A 195 -5.57 -5.89 1.88
C GLY A 195 -5.78 -7.35 2.24
N ASP A 196 -7.03 -7.74 2.45
CA ASP A 196 -7.40 -9.10 2.87
C ASP A 196 -8.02 -9.96 1.76
N LEU A 197 -7.77 -9.56 0.51
CA LEU A 197 -8.28 -10.27 -0.66
C LEU A 197 -7.78 -11.72 -0.71
N PRO A 198 -8.64 -12.70 -1.05
CA PRO A 198 -8.19 -14.07 -1.22
C PRO A 198 -7.23 -14.22 -2.42
N ALA A 199 -6.29 -15.14 -2.32
CA ALA A 199 -5.29 -15.40 -3.35
C ALA A 199 -5.88 -15.59 -4.75
N VAL A 200 -7.03 -16.26 -4.85
CA VAL A 200 -7.72 -16.48 -6.14
C VAL A 200 -8.13 -15.17 -6.83
N ALA A 201 -8.49 -14.14 -6.05
CA ALA A 201 -8.82 -12.83 -6.60
C ALA A 201 -7.56 -12.08 -7.06
N LEU A 202 -6.44 -12.27 -6.36
CA LEU A 202 -5.14 -11.69 -6.70
C LEU A 202 -4.49 -12.39 -7.90
N GLU A 203 -4.61 -13.73 -8.01
CA GLU A 203 -4.16 -14.51 -9.17
C GLU A 203 -4.82 -14.03 -10.47
N ALA A 204 -6.10 -13.65 -10.41
CA ALA A 204 -6.81 -13.15 -11.58
C ALA A 204 -6.22 -11.83 -12.12
N VAL A 205 -5.62 -11.01 -11.29
CA VAL A 205 -5.04 -9.71 -11.67
C VAL A 205 -3.50 -9.75 -11.75
N ALA A 206 -2.86 -10.79 -11.26
CA ALA A 206 -1.40 -10.92 -11.23
C ALA A 206 -0.73 -10.72 -12.61
N PRO A 207 -1.29 -11.18 -13.76
CA PRO A 207 -0.71 -10.90 -15.06
C PRO A 207 -0.63 -9.40 -15.42
N ALA A 208 -1.57 -8.59 -14.91
CA ALA A 208 -1.57 -7.14 -15.11
C ALA A 208 -0.69 -6.42 -14.07
N VAL A 209 -0.55 -6.98 -12.87
CA VAL A 209 0.34 -6.46 -11.82
C VAL A 209 1.80 -6.61 -12.23
N GLY A 210 2.16 -7.76 -12.82
CA GLY A 210 3.55 -8.13 -13.08
C GLY A 210 4.33 -8.52 -11.82
N GLN A 211 5.65 -8.60 -11.94
CA GLN A 211 6.53 -8.86 -10.81
C GLN A 211 6.56 -7.66 -9.84
N VAL A 212 6.78 -7.96 -8.57
CA VAL A 212 6.93 -6.96 -7.50
C VAL A 212 8.14 -7.29 -6.64
N ASP A 213 8.79 -6.27 -6.08
CA ASP A 213 9.91 -6.46 -5.16
C ASP A 213 9.41 -6.96 -3.79
N VAL A 214 8.29 -6.37 -3.35
CA VAL A 214 7.67 -6.68 -2.07
C VAL A 214 6.23 -7.13 -2.25
N LEU A 215 5.86 -8.23 -1.62
CA LEU A 215 4.47 -8.63 -1.41
C LEU A 215 4.11 -8.36 0.05
N TRP A 216 3.16 -7.46 0.30
CA TRP A 216 2.51 -7.41 1.59
C TRP A 216 1.52 -8.56 1.65
N ALA A 217 1.76 -9.51 2.54
CA ALA A 217 1.00 -10.76 2.59
C ALA A 217 -0.49 -10.50 2.86
N SER A 218 -1.33 -10.91 1.94
CA SER A 218 -2.77 -10.72 2.07
C SER A 218 -3.32 -11.38 3.33
N HIS A 219 -4.27 -10.71 3.97
CA HIS A 219 -5.04 -11.21 5.10
C HIS A 219 -4.12 -11.73 6.22
N HIS A 220 -3.10 -10.92 6.55
CA HIS A 220 -2.11 -11.22 7.60
C HIS A 220 -1.41 -12.56 7.45
N GLY A 221 -1.26 -13.05 6.21
CA GLY A 221 -0.70 -14.35 5.93
C GLY A 221 -1.67 -15.51 6.18
N ALA A 222 -2.99 -15.27 6.15
CA ALA A 222 -4.00 -16.31 6.17
C ALA A 222 -3.77 -17.35 5.05
N ARG A 223 -4.22 -18.58 5.27
CA ARG A 223 -4.12 -19.64 4.26
C ARG A 223 -4.81 -19.29 2.94
N SER A 224 -5.89 -18.53 3.00
CA SER A 224 -6.64 -18.05 1.82
C SER A 224 -5.96 -16.89 1.09
N GLY A 225 -5.07 -16.15 1.76
CA GLY A 225 -4.46 -14.91 1.23
C GLY A 225 -3.23 -15.14 0.37
N ILE A 226 -2.58 -16.30 0.44
CA ILE A 226 -1.37 -16.64 -0.30
C ILE A 226 -1.57 -17.96 -1.02
N SER A 227 -0.92 -18.14 -2.18
CA SER A 227 -0.84 -19.41 -2.89
C SER A 227 0.48 -19.53 -3.65
N PRO A 228 0.96 -20.74 -3.96
CA PRO A 228 2.12 -20.94 -4.83
C PRO A 228 1.95 -20.26 -6.19
N ALA A 229 0.77 -20.35 -6.81
CA ALA A 229 0.51 -19.73 -8.12
C ALA A 229 0.64 -18.20 -8.08
N LEU A 230 0.13 -17.55 -7.02
CA LEU A 230 0.30 -16.12 -6.81
C LEU A 230 1.78 -15.74 -6.63
N LEU A 231 2.50 -16.50 -5.81
CA LEU A 231 3.92 -16.30 -5.55
C LEU A 231 4.78 -16.48 -6.81
N ASP A 232 4.46 -17.45 -7.66
CA ASP A 232 5.14 -17.67 -8.94
C ASP A 232 4.88 -16.51 -9.92
N ALA A 233 3.65 -16.01 -9.95
CA ALA A 233 3.25 -14.92 -10.85
C ALA A 233 3.88 -13.58 -10.47
N LEU A 234 3.92 -13.26 -9.18
CA LEU A 234 4.45 -11.99 -8.66
C LEU A 234 5.97 -12.02 -8.44
N ALA A 235 6.54 -13.19 -8.19
CA ALA A 235 7.96 -13.44 -7.91
C ALA A 235 8.58 -12.46 -6.88
N PRO A 236 7.94 -12.18 -5.72
CA PRO A 236 8.45 -11.19 -4.78
C PRO A 236 9.77 -11.66 -4.17
N ALA A 237 10.73 -10.75 -4.07
CA ALA A 237 12.00 -10.99 -3.35
C ALA A 237 11.80 -10.95 -1.83
N HIS A 238 10.85 -10.12 -1.36
CA HIS A 238 10.55 -9.96 0.05
C HIS A 238 9.05 -10.07 0.29
N VAL A 239 8.64 -10.84 1.28
CA VAL A 239 7.25 -10.93 1.74
C VAL A 239 7.16 -10.36 3.14
N VAL A 240 6.30 -9.36 3.33
CA VAL A 240 6.03 -8.75 4.63
C VAL A 240 4.68 -9.22 5.14
N VAL A 241 4.62 -9.69 6.36
CA VAL A 241 3.40 -10.17 7.01
C VAL A 241 3.10 -9.27 8.21
N SER A 242 2.03 -8.50 8.14
CA SER A 242 1.51 -7.76 9.29
C SER A 242 0.59 -8.67 10.08
N ALA A 243 1.04 -9.15 11.24
CA ALA A 243 0.26 -10.05 12.08
C ALA A 243 0.64 -9.85 13.55
N GLY A 244 -0.35 -9.82 14.43
CA GLY A 244 -0.14 -9.74 15.86
C GLY A 244 0.30 -11.07 16.44
N ILE A 245 1.07 -10.98 17.52
CA ILE A 245 1.48 -12.16 18.28
C ILE A 245 0.30 -12.72 19.02
N ALA A 246 0.27 -14.05 19.11
CA ALA A 246 -0.80 -14.77 19.82
C ALA A 246 -2.21 -14.34 19.35
N ASN A 247 -2.36 -13.93 18.10
CA ASN A 247 -3.66 -13.59 17.55
C ASN A 247 -4.56 -14.85 17.48
N PRO A 248 -5.87 -14.71 17.71
CA PRO A 248 -6.78 -15.85 17.79
C PRO A 248 -7.05 -16.51 16.44
N TYR A 249 -6.60 -15.89 15.33
CA TYR A 249 -6.82 -16.36 13.96
C TYR A 249 -5.74 -17.31 13.47
N CYS A 250 -4.67 -17.48 14.26
CA CYS A 250 -3.50 -18.26 13.86
C CYS A 250 -2.83 -17.73 12.57
N HIS A 251 -2.75 -16.41 12.44
CA HIS A 251 -2.03 -15.75 11.36
C HIS A 251 -0.63 -15.33 11.80
N PRO A 252 0.39 -15.46 10.94
CA PRO A 252 0.36 -16.13 9.63
C PRO A 252 0.11 -17.64 9.79
N ASN A 253 -0.59 -18.22 8.80
CA ASN A 253 -0.88 -19.65 8.79
C ASN A 253 0.38 -20.45 8.44
N ALA A 254 0.60 -21.59 9.13
CA ALA A 254 1.78 -22.44 8.90
C ALA A 254 1.93 -22.91 7.46
N VAL A 255 0.81 -23.20 6.76
CA VAL A 255 0.85 -23.59 5.34
C VAL A 255 1.31 -22.42 4.46
N SER A 256 0.83 -21.20 4.73
CA SER A 256 1.27 -19.99 4.01
C SER A 256 2.76 -19.76 4.19
N LEU A 257 3.27 -19.87 5.41
CA LEU A 257 4.70 -19.74 5.70
C LEU A 257 5.54 -20.84 5.03
N ALA A 258 5.02 -22.07 4.95
CA ALA A 258 5.72 -23.16 4.27
C ALA A 258 5.90 -22.89 2.76
N TRP A 259 5.00 -22.15 2.13
CA TRP A 259 5.13 -21.73 0.72
C TRP A 259 6.15 -20.60 0.52
N LEU A 260 6.57 -19.93 1.60
CA LEU A 260 7.52 -18.81 1.56
C LEU A 260 8.97 -19.22 1.87
N HIS A 261 9.27 -20.51 1.94
CA HIS A 261 10.55 -21.06 2.41
C HIS A 261 11.80 -20.62 1.63
N ASP A 262 11.64 -20.16 0.41
CA ASP A 262 12.71 -19.69 -0.49
C ASP A 262 12.76 -18.16 -0.63
N ARG A 263 12.01 -17.42 0.19
CA ARG A 263 11.89 -15.96 0.13
C ARG A 263 12.29 -15.33 1.45
N ARG A 264 12.75 -14.08 1.39
CA ARG A 264 12.89 -13.27 2.60
C ARG A 264 11.52 -12.98 3.16
N VAL A 265 11.29 -13.29 4.45
CA VAL A 265 10.03 -13.02 5.14
C VAL A 265 10.29 -12.16 6.36
N THR A 266 9.50 -11.11 6.55
CA THR A 266 9.46 -10.34 7.80
C THR A 266 8.04 -10.31 8.33
N ILE A 267 7.89 -10.56 9.64
CA ILE A 267 6.61 -10.50 10.35
C ILE A 267 6.70 -9.35 11.34
N THR A 268 5.80 -8.36 11.28
CA THR A 268 5.89 -7.14 12.09
C THR A 268 5.60 -7.37 13.56
N GLY A 269 4.67 -8.22 13.94
CA GLY A 269 4.32 -8.47 15.31
C GLY A 269 5.34 -9.32 16.07
N ALA A 270 6.32 -8.69 16.72
CA ALA A 270 7.51 -9.39 17.19
C ALA A 270 7.55 -9.78 18.66
N ALA A 271 6.88 -9.08 19.52
CA ALA A 271 7.07 -9.24 20.96
C ALA A 271 6.29 -10.43 21.52
N GLY A 272 6.88 -11.64 21.51
CA GLY A 272 6.37 -12.77 22.27
C GLY A 272 5.53 -13.76 21.49
N LEU A 273 6.16 -14.58 20.68
CA LEU A 273 5.60 -15.87 20.29
C LEU A 273 5.37 -16.69 21.58
N GLY A 274 4.21 -16.50 22.19
CA GLY A 274 3.80 -17.29 23.34
C GLY A 274 3.60 -18.74 22.92
N PRO A 275 4.11 -19.72 23.67
CA PRO A 275 4.02 -21.15 23.33
C PRO A 275 2.61 -21.73 23.49
N GLU A 276 1.63 -20.96 23.92
CA GLU A 276 0.36 -21.49 24.40
C GLU A 276 -0.87 -20.82 23.74
N GLY A 277 -1.04 -21.09 22.44
CA GLY A 277 -2.28 -20.80 21.74
C GLY A 277 -2.82 -22.06 21.05
N PRO A 278 -4.09 -22.07 20.60
CA PRO A 278 -4.66 -23.20 19.83
C PRO A 278 -3.99 -23.40 18.47
N CYS A 279 -3.02 -22.56 18.14
CA CYS A 279 -2.31 -22.53 16.87
C CYS A 279 -1.02 -23.37 16.94
N GLU A 280 -0.65 -24.03 15.86
CA GLU A 280 0.65 -24.71 15.78
C GLU A 280 1.77 -23.70 16.06
N PRO A 281 2.81 -24.10 16.85
CA PRO A 281 3.87 -23.18 17.20
C PRO A 281 4.56 -22.63 15.96
N LEU A 282 4.47 -21.33 15.75
CA LEU A 282 5.15 -20.61 14.65
C LEU A 282 6.67 -20.91 14.64
N ALA A 283 7.25 -21.17 15.83
CA ALA A 283 8.65 -21.55 15.99
C ALA A 283 9.08 -22.80 15.18
N ALA A 284 8.19 -23.76 14.95
CA ALA A 284 8.50 -24.94 14.13
C ALA A 284 8.56 -24.61 12.63
N VAL A 285 7.86 -23.56 12.20
CA VAL A 285 7.79 -23.11 10.81
C VAL A 285 8.85 -22.03 10.51
N LEU A 286 9.19 -21.20 11.51
CA LEU A 286 10.22 -20.17 11.43
C LEU A 286 11.66 -20.67 11.66
N ALA A 287 11.85 -21.97 11.93
CA ALA A 287 13.17 -22.58 11.93
C ALA A 287 13.84 -22.59 10.53
N ALA A 288 13.14 -22.14 9.49
CA ALA A 288 13.72 -21.78 8.22
C ALA A 288 14.50 -20.46 8.38
N GLU A 289 15.76 -20.48 7.99
CA GLU A 289 16.80 -19.45 8.16
C GLU A 289 16.48 -18.04 7.57
N HIS A 290 15.26 -17.77 7.12
CA HIS A 290 14.89 -16.61 6.30
C HIS A 290 13.77 -15.73 6.88
N ALA A 291 13.16 -16.07 8.02
CA ALA A 291 12.11 -15.27 8.61
C ALA A 291 12.66 -14.43 9.76
N VAL A 292 12.50 -13.12 9.67
CA VAL A 292 12.80 -12.17 10.75
C VAL A 292 11.48 -11.75 11.40
N ILE A 293 11.41 -11.86 12.71
CA ILE A 293 10.29 -11.35 13.50
C ILE A 293 10.79 -10.11 14.20
N GLY A 294 10.11 -8.99 14.01
CA GLY A 294 10.55 -7.75 14.62
C GLY A 294 9.47 -6.68 14.46
N GLY A 295 9.39 -5.69 15.33
CA GLY A 295 8.47 -4.57 15.25
C GLY A 295 8.33 -3.92 13.87
N ASP A 296 8.30 -2.62 13.81
CA ASP A 296 8.24 -1.88 12.55
C ASP A 296 9.34 -2.29 11.57
N LEU A 297 8.99 -2.38 10.29
CA LEU A 297 9.93 -2.67 9.21
C LEU A 297 10.01 -1.48 8.27
N TRP A 298 11.18 -0.87 8.17
CA TRP A 298 11.50 0.13 7.17
C TRP A 298 12.34 -0.48 6.04
N ILE A 299 11.84 -0.43 4.81
CA ILE A 299 12.54 -0.84 3.58
C ILE A 299 12.82 0.43 2.77
N ARG A 300 14.07 0.85 2.70
CA ARG A 300 14.46 1.97 1.85
C ARG A 300 14.48 1.55 0.39
N ALA A 301 14.12 2.47 -0.49
CA ALA A 301 14.22 2.24 -1.93
C ALA A 301 15.65 1.88 -2.39
N THR A 302 16.66 2.28 -1.64
CA THR A 302 18.08 1.96 -1.91
C THR A 302 18.52 0.58 -1.44
N ASP A 303 17.67 -0.17 -0.71
CA ASP A 303 18.03 -1.45 -0.07
C ASP A 303 17.58 -2.68 -0.89
N ILE A 304 16.89 -2.45 -2.02
CA ILE A 304 16.35 -3.47 -2.92
C ILE A 304 17.09 -3.49 -4.28
#